data_60e3cdfe85e9fe4f4fb9eb5b6ed55714
#
_entry.id   60e3cdfe85e9fe4f4fb9eb5b6ed55714
#
_cell.length_a   1.000
_cell.length_b   1.000
_cell.length_c   1.000
_cell.angle_alpha   90.00
_cell.angle_beta   90.00
_cell.angle_gamma   90.00
#
_symmetry.space_group_name_H-M   'P 1'
#
loop_
_entity.id
_entity.type
_entity.pdbx_description
1 polymer ?
#
loop_
_entity_poly.entity_id
_entity_poly.type
_entity_poly.pdbx_seq_one_letter_code
_entity_poly.pdbx_strand_id
1 'polypeptide(L)'
;KMKSKSQGLIVFIFILPMWMNFMLRILAWRLLLSNNGVINSLLDMIGLPGLDILNTPKAVVFCMVYDFLPFMILPIYNAMARIQGDIIEAAKDLGAGNITIFFKIIVPLTMSGVISGIIMVFVPALTSFAISDLLGGGKVLLIGNVIEQAFMQEYNWNLGSGLSVVLMVFVIASMALMNAHGDEGGGTFT
;
A
#
# COMPACT_ATOMS: atom_id res chain seq x y z
N LYS A 1 -19.20 17.69 -6.61
CA LYS A 1 -18.02 18.39 -5.99
C LYS A 1 -18.15 18.29 -4.47
N MET A 2 -17.45 17.38 -3.82
CA MET A 2 -17.28 17.45 -2.35
C MET A 2 -16.55 18.75 -2.04
N LYS A 3 -17.01 19.48 -0.99
CA LYS A 3 -16.34 20.72 -0.55
C LYS A 3 -14.88 20.42 -0.21
N SER A 4 -13.94 21.25 -0.63
CA SER A 4 -12.49 21.12 -0.43
C SER A 4 -12.09 20.71 1.01
N LYS A 5 -12.79 21.21 2.03
CA LYS A 5 -12.61 20.82 3.44
C LYS A 5 -12.89 19.34 3.73
N SER A 6 -13.89 18.73 3.08
CA SER A 6 -14.23 17.32 3.29
C SER A 6 -13.20 16.37 2.65
N GLN A 7 -12.56 16.78 1.56
CA GLN A 7 -11.52 15.99 0.90
C GLN A 7 -10.26 15.88 1.77
N GLY A 8 -9.81 17.00 2.33
CA GLY A 8 -8.68 17.01 3.26
C GLY A 8 -8.92 16.18 4.52
N LEU A 9 -10.15 16.21 5.06
CA LEU A 9 -10.52 15.43 6.23
C LEU A 9 -10.51 13.93 5.96
N ILE A 10 -10.98 13.48 4.80
CA ILE A 10 -10.92 12.07 4.41
C ILE A 10 -9.47 11.60 4.31
N VAL A 11 -8.60 12.34 3.61
CA VAL A 11 -7.17 12.01 3.52
C VAL A 11 -6.54 11.97 4.91
N PHE A 12 -6.87 12.91 5.78
CA PHE A 12 -6.38 12.96 7.16
C PHE A 12 -6.77 11.70 7.95
N ILE A 13 -8.02 11.22 7.83
CA ILE A 13 -8.49 10.00 8.51
C ILE A 13 -7.64 8.78 8.07
N PHE A 14 -7.27 8.69 6.79
CA PHE A 14 -6.43 7.59 6.30
C PHE A 14 -4.97 7.68 6.78
N ILE A 15 -4.46 8.90 7.04
CA ILE A 15 -3.11 9.12 7.55
C ILE A 15 -3.02 8.93 9.06
N LEU A 16 -4.11 9.17 9.80
CA LEU A 16 -4.15 9.16 11.26
C LEU A 16 -3.57 7.86 11.88
N PRO A 17 -3.85 6.65 11.33
CA PRO A 17 -3.25 5.42 11.84
C PRO A 17 -1.72 5.37 11.75
N MET A 18 -1.09 6.14 10.86
CA MET A 18 0.38 6.18 10.75
C MET A 18 1.07 6.82 11.97
N TRP A 19 0.35 7.60 12.77
CA TRP A 19 0.89 8.21 13.99
C TRP A 19 1.06 7.18 15.13
N MET A 20 0.45 6.02 14.99
CA MET A 20 0.67 4.91 15.91
C MET A 20 2.00 4.22 15.61
N ASN A 21 2.64 3.72 16.66
CA ASN A 21 3.83 2.88 16.51
C ASN A 21 3.52 1.67 15.61
N PHE A 22 4.41 1.42 14.64
CA PHE A 22 4.26 0.36 13.65
C PHE A 22 4.08 -1.03 14.29
N MET A 23 4.90 -1.38 15.28
CA MET A 23 4.83 -2.68 15.96
C MET A 23 3.52 -2.85 16.74
N LEU A 24 3.08 -1.81 17.46
CA LEU A 24 1.80 -1.84 18.19
C LEU A 24 0.62 -2.04 17.24
N ARG A 25 0.68 -1.46 16.05
CA ARG A 25 -0.35 -1.60 15.03
C ARG A 25 -0.43 -3.04 14.51
N ILE A 26 0.71 -3.67 14.22
CA ILE A 26 0.75 -5.07 13.80
C ILE A 26 0.24 -5.99 14.92
N LEU A 27 0.65 -5.77 16.16
CA LEU A 27 0.17 -6.53 17.32
C LEU A 27 -1.33 -6.37 17.52
N ALA A 28 -1.87 -5.16 17.34
CA ALA A 28 -3.32 -4.92 17.38
C ALA A 28 -4.05 -5.75 16.30
N TRP A 29 -3.55 -5.77 15.06
CA TRP A 29 -4.13 -6.63 14.01
C TRP A 29 -4.05 -8.11 14.35
N ARG A 30 -2.94 -8.56 14.93
CA ARG A 30 -2.80 -9.95 15.39
C ARG A 30 -3.87 -10.31 16.42
N LEU A 31 -4.12 -9.43 17.40
CA LEU A 31 -5.16 -9.63 18.41
C LEU A 31 -6.56 -9.60 17.81
N LEU A 32 -6.83 -8.66 16.91
CA LEU A 32 -8.14 -8.54 16.25
C LEU A 32 -8.48 -9.75 15.39
N LEU A 33 -7.49 -10.29 14.66
CA LEU A 33 -7.64 -11.43 13.74
C LEU A 33 -7.51 -12.80 14.43
N SER A 34 -7.18 -12.84 15.73
CA SER A 34 -7.08 -14.11 16.46
C SER A 34 -8.43 -14.82 16.56
N ASN A 35 -8.42 -16.15 16.76
CA ASN A 35 -9.64 -16.93 16.82
C ASN A 35 -10.60 -16.46 17.92
N ASN A 36 -10.05 -15.99 19.04
CA ASN A 36 -10.83 -15.39 20.15
C ASN A 36 -10.78 -13.84 20.08
N GLY A 37 -10.45 -13.27 18.95
CA GLY A 37 -10.34 -11.83 18.74
C GLY A 37 -11.70 -11.14 18.57
N VAL A 38 -11.68 -9.82 18.62
CA VAL A 38 -12.90 -8.99 18.53
C VAL A 38 -13.66 -9.25 17.23
N ILE A 39 -12.94 -9.43 16.10
CA ILE A 39 -13.59 -9.68 14.81
C ILE A 39 -14.35 -11.00 14.82
N ASN A 40 -13.74 -12.08 15.31
CA ASN A 40 -14.39 -13.39 15.37
C ASN A 40 -15.55 -13.41 16.37
N SER A 41 -15.41 -12.72 17.52
CA SER A 41 -16.50 -12.57 18.48
C SER A 41 -17.71 -11.83 17.89
N LEU A 42 -17.46 -10.79 17.08
CA LEU A 42 -18.54 -10.08 16.39
C LEU A 42 -19.22 -10.94 15.32
N LEU A 43 -18.45 -11.74 14.58
CA LEU A 43 -19.00 -12.67 13.58
C LEU A 43 -19.88 -13.74 14.25
N ASP A 44 -19.43 -14.30 15.36
CA ASP A 44 -20.21 -15.27 16.14
C ASP A 44 -21.53 -14.66 16.62
N MET A 45 -21.55 -13.39 17.07
CA MET A 45 -22.78 -12.70 17.50
C MET A 45 -23.83 -12.56 16.40
N ILE A 46 -23.39 -12.47 15.13
CA ILE A 46 -24.29 -12.36 13.96
C ILE A 46 -24.49 -13.69 13.23
N GLY A 47 -24.01 -14.80 13.81
CA GLY A 47 -24.20 -16.15 13.29
C GLY A 47 -23.36 -16.46 12.05
N LEU A 48 -22.28 -15.73 11.79
CA LEU A 48 -21.35 -15.98 10.68
C LEU A 48 -20.15 -16.82 11.15
N PRO A 49 -19.62 -17.68 10.27
CA PRO A 49 -18.42 -18.46 10.60
C PRO A 49 -17.23 -17.55 10.89
N GLY A 50 -16.45 -17.89 11.89
CA GLY A 50 -15.23 -17.17 12.25
C GLY A 50 -14.21 -17.16 11.12
N LEU A 51 -13.41 -16.10 11.07
CA LEU A 51 -12.31 -15.94 10.12
C LEU A 51 -11.04 -16.59 10.68
N ASP A 52 -10.61 -17.71 10.09
CA ASP A 52 -9.32 -18.34 10.39
C ASP A 52 -8.27 -17.91 9.35
N ILE A 53 -7.88 -16.65 9.42
CA ILE A 53 -6.89 -16.07 8.49
C ILE A 53 -5.54 -15.77 9.16
N LEU A 54 -5.47 -15.78 10.48
CA LEU A 54 -4.21 -15.59 11.20
C LEU A 54 -3.23 -16.71 10.86
N ASN A 55 -1.93 -16.38 10.80
CA ASN A 55 -0.87 -17.30 10.38
C ASN A 55 -1.02 -17.81 8.93
N THR A 56 -1.60 -16.99 8.07
CA THR A 56 -1.74 -17.27 6.64
C THR A 56 -1.21 -16.10 5.79
N PRO A 57 -0.87 -16.35 4.53
CA PRO A 57 -0.49 -15.27 3.60
C PRO A 57 -1.57 -14.18 3.48
N LYS A 58 -2.85 -14.54 3.67
CA LYS A 58 -3.96 -13.59 3.59
C LYS A 58 -3.89 -12.53 4.69
N ALA A 59 -3.54 -12.91 5.93
CA ALA A 59 -3.37 -11.95 7.01
C ALA A 59 -2.20 -11.00 6.76
N VAL A 60 -1.09 -11.52 6.23
CA VAL A 60 0.08 -10.72 5.86
C VAL A 60 -0.28 -9.67 4.81
N VAL A 61 -0.92 -10.10 3.70
CA VAL A 61 -1.33 -9.19 2.62
C VAL A 61 -2.34 -8.15 3.14
N PHE A 62 -3.32 -8.56 3.92
CA PHE A 62 -4.32 -7.65 4.49
C PHE A 62 -3.66 -6.56 5.35
N CYS A 63 -2.75 -6.94 6.25
CA CYS A 63 -2.05 -5.99 7.08
C CYS A 63 -1.14 -5.07 6.27
N MET A 64 -0.40 -5.61 5.27
CA MET A 64 0.42 -4.80 4.36
C MET A 64 -0.41 -3.76 3.60
N VAL A 65 -1.56 -4.16 3.06
CA VAL A 65 -2.47 -3.22 2.38
C VAL A 65 -2.90 -2.12 3.34
N TYR A 66 -3.29 -2.44 4.56
CA TYR A 66 -3.68 -1.46 5.55
C TYR A 66 -2.53 -0.52 5.93
N ASP A 67 -1.33 -1.07 6.20
CA ASP A 67 -0.18 -0.31 6.66
C ASP A 67 0.40 0.63 5.59
N PHE A 68 0.38 0.20 4.34
CA PHE A 68 0.93 0.97 3.21
C PHE A 68 -0.12 1.75 2.41
N LEU A 69 -1.40 1.62 2.75
CA LEU A 69 -2.50 2.31 2.10
C LEU A 69 -2.32 3.84 2.04
N PRO A 70 -1.87 4.55 3.09
CA PRO A 70 -1.62 5.99 3.01
C PRO A 70 -0.57 6.38 1.96
N PHE A 71 0.48 5.56 1.79
CA PHE A 71 1.53 5.79 0.78
C PHE A 71 1.00 5.67 -0.65
N MET A 72 -0.08 4.91 -0.85
CA MET A 72 -0.76 4.81 -2.14
C MET A 72 -1.78 5.93 -2.34
N ILE A 73 -2.53 6.29 -1.29
CA ILE A 73 -3.58 7.31 -1.38
C ILE A 73 -3.00 8.70 -1.65
N LEU A 74 -1.90 9.08 -0.97
CA LEU A 74 -1.35 10.44 -1.05
C LEU A 74 -0.93 10.84 -2.46
N PRO A 75 -0.11 10.05 -3.21
CA PRO A 75 0.26 10.41 -4.58
C PRO A 75 -0.94 10.45 -5.53
N ILE A 76 -1.87 9.51 -5.40
CA ILE A 76 -3.08 9.48 -6.21
C ILE A 76 -3.94 10.72 -5.94
N TYR A 77 -4.15 11.06 -4.67
CA TYR A 77 -4.87 12.27 -4.29
C TYR A 77 -4.23 13.53 -4.85
N ASN A 78 -2.90 13.66 -4.76
CA ASN A 78 -2.15 14.79 -5.30
C ASN A 78 -2.28 14.87 -6.84
N ALA A 79 -2.23 13.74 -7.54
CA ALA A 79 -2.44 13.70 -8.98
C ALA A 79 -3.86 14.12 -9.35
N MET A 80 -4.87 13.61 -8.64
CA MET A 80 -6.27 13.99 -8.84
C MET A 80 -6.52 15.48 -8.56
N ALA A 81 -5.87 16.05 -7.54
CA ALA A 81 -6.03 17.46 -7.18
C ALA A 81 -5.50 18.41 -8.26
N ARG A 82 -4.59 17.96 -9.12
CA ARG A 82 -4.03 18.73 -10.24
C ARG A 82 -4.94 18.76 -11.47
N ILE A 83 -5.96 17.88 -11.55
CA ILE A 83 -6.89 17.85 -12.68
C ILE A 83 -7.75 19.11 -12.66
N GLN A 84 -7.64 19.91 -13.71
CA GLN A 84 -8.44 21.12 -13.90
C GLN A 84 -9.91 20.77 -14.10
N GLY A 85 -10.79 21.49 -13.43
CA GLY A 85 -12.24 21.28 -13.52
C GLY A 85 -12.79 21.42 -14.93
N ASP A 86 -12.19 22.32 -15.70
CA ASP A 86 -12.60 22.67 -17.06
C ASP A 86 -12.50 21.48 -18.02
N ILE A 87 -11.52 20.57 -17.82
CA ILE A 87 -11.38 19.34 -18.61
C ILE A 87 -12.61 18.45 -18.39
N ILE A 88 -13.08 18.36 -17.15
CA ILE A 88 -14.24 17.53 -16.80
C ILE A 88 -15.53 18.18 -17.31
N GLU A 89 -15.64 19.52 -17.25
CA GLU A 89 -16.78 20.28 -17.75
C GLU A 89 -16.86 20.17 -19.29
N ALA A 90 -15.76 20.39 -20.01
CA ALA A 90 -15.70 20.22 -21.46
C ALA A 90 -16.09 18.80 -21.91
N ALA A 91 -15.65 17.78 -21.19
CA ALA A 91 -16.03 16.40 -21.50
C ALA A 91 -17.55 16.16 -21.32
N LYS A 92 -18.17 16.78 -20.31
CA LYS A 92 -19.62 16.70 -20.10
C LYS A 92 -20.40 17.43 -21.20
N ASP A 93 -19.92 18.59 -21.64
CA ASP A 93 -20.51 19.35 -22.73
C ASP A 93 -20.50 18.57 -24.06
N LEU A 94 -19.48 17.71 -24.24
CA LEU A 94 -19.38 16.75 -25.33
C LEU A 94 -20.24 15.49 -25.14
N GLY A 95 -21.08 15.44 -24.10
CA GLY A 95 -21.98 14.32 -23.81
C GLY A 95 -21.33 13.10 -23.13
N ALA A 96 -20.11 13.22 -22.58
CA ALA A 96 -19.49 12.12 -21.90
C ALA A 96 -20.17 11.82 -20.56
N GLY A 97 -20.59 10.56 -20.36
CA GLY A 97 -21.12 10.09 -19.09
C GLY A 97 -20.03 9.96 -18.02
N ASN A 98 -20.43 9.92 -16.73
CA ASN A 98 -19.52 9.87 -15.61
C ASN A 98 -18.53 8.68 -15.65
N ILE A 99 -18.97 7.53 -16.13
CA ILE A 99 -18.13 6.33 -16.30
C ILE A 99 -17.05 6.57 -17.35
N THR A 100 -17.42 7.19 -18.48
CA THR A 100 -16.49 7.53 -19.56
C THR A 100 -15.46 8.55 -19.09
N ILE A 101 -15.88 9.58 -18.35
CA ILE A 101 -14.98 10.57 -17.75
C ILE A 101 -14.01 9.91 -16.79
N PHE A 102 -14.49 9.01 -15.93
CA PHE A 102 -13.64 8.31 -14.98
C PHE A 102 -12.54 7.48 -15.68
N PHE A 103 -12.91 6.57 -16.59
CA PHE A 103 -11.94 5.66 -17.20
C PHE A 103 -11.10 6.30 -18.31
N LYS A 104 -11.65 7.27 -19.07
CA LYS A 104 -10.93 7.86 -20.21
C LYS A 104 -10.19 9.16 -19.89
N ILE A 105 -10.52 9.83 -18.78
CA ILE A 105 -9.91 11.10 -18.41
C ILE A 105 -9.23 11.02 -17.05
N ILE A 106 -9.98 10.68 -15.98
CA ILE A 106 -9.42 10.73 -14.62
C ILE A 106 -8.34 9.68 -14.44
N VAL A 107 -8.60 8.40 -14.78
CA VAL A 107 -7.64 7.31 -14.61
C VAL A 107 -6.34 7.58 -15.36
N PRO A 108 -6.33 7.92 -16.67
CA PRO A 108 -5.09 8.22 -17.37
C PRO A 108 -4.33 9.41 -16.79
N LEU A 109 -5.01 10.50 -16.45
CA LEU A 109 -4.37 11.69 -15.87
C LEU A 109 -3.82 11.45 -14.45
N THR A 110 -4.33 10.45 -13.73
CA THR A 110 -3.84 10.09 -12.39
C THR A 110 -2.80 8.97 -12.40
N MET A 111 -2.47 8.43 -13.57
CA MET A 111 -1.55 7.27 -13.68
C MET A 111 -0.16 7.57 -13.11
N SER A 112 0.34 8.79 -13.28
CA SER A 112 1.60 9.23 -12.66
C SER A 112 1.55 9.14 -11.13
N GLY A 113 0.41 9.47 -10.52
CA GLY A 113 0.18 9.31 -9.08
C GLY A 113 0.12 7.84 -8.66
N VAL A 114 -0.50 6.98 -9.48
CA VAL A 114 -0.55 5.53 -9.22
C VAL A 114 0.86 4.93 -9.28
N ILE A 115 1.66 5.25 -10.29
CA ILE A 115 3.05 4.79 -10.42
C ILE A 115 3.89 5.25 -9.22
N SER A 116 3.78 6.53 -8.85
CA SER A 116 4.46 7.07 -7.66
C SER A 116 4.05 6.34 -6.39
N GLY A 117 2.76 6.03 -6.21
CA GLY A 117 2.25 5.26 -5.08
C GLY A 117 2.79 3.83 -5.05
N ILE A 118 2.84 3.15 -6.19
CA ILE A 118 3.43 1.81 -6.30
C ILE A 118 4.89 1.83 -5.88
N ILE A 119 5.69 2.79 -6.36
CA ILE A 119 7.10 2.95 -5.99
C ILE A 119 7.24 3.14 -4.48
N MET A 120 6.42 4.01 -3.87
CA MET A 120 6.46 4.28 -2.43
C MET A 120 6.07 3.08 -1.56
N VAL A 121 5.21 2.19 -2.06
CA VAL A 121 4.77 0.97 -1.34
C VAL A 121 5.72 -0.20 -1.58
N PHE A 122 6.33 -0.29 -2.76
CA PHE A 122 7.12 -1.44 -3.20
C PHE A 122 8.29 -1.76 -2.25
N VAL A 123 9.10 -0.74 -1.92
CA VAL A 123 10.29 -0.92 -1.07
C VAL A 123 9.93 -1.39 0.34
N PRO A 124 9.06 -0.69 1.10
CA PRO A 124 8.71 -1.15 2.44
C PRO A 124 7.97 -2.50 2.44
N ALA A 125 7.20 -2.82 1.39
CA ALA A 125 6.54 -4.12 1.29
C ALA A 125 7.54 -5.27 1.14
N LEU A 126 8.59 -5.10 0.33
CA LEU A 126 9.64 -6.12 0.16
C LEU A 126 10.47 -6.34 1.44
N THR A 127 10.72 -5.27 2.20
CA THR A 127 11.59 -5.31 3.38
C THR A 127 10.86 -5.57 4.69
N SER A 128 9.54 -5.63 4.68
CA SER A 128 8.71 -5.73 5.89
C SER A 128 8.69 -7.16 6.47
N PHE A 129 9.71 -7.51 7.24
CA PHE A 129 9.79 -8.81 7.93
C PHE A 129 8.82 -8.93 9.11
N ALA A 130 8.62 -7.85 9.88
CA ALA A 130 7.83 -7.90 11.11
C ALA A 130 6.35 -8.27 10.88
N ILE A 131 5.74 -7.81 9.77
CA ILE A 131 4.37 -8.19 9.42
C ILE A 131 4.29 -9.70 9.13
N SER A 132 5.27 -10.21 8.38
CA SER A 132 5.34 -11.62 8.02
C SER A 132 5.53 -12.51 9.25
N ASP A 133 6.41 -12.13 10.17
CA ASP A 133 6.69 -12.90 11.38
C ASP A 133 5.48 -12.93 12.32
N LEU A 134 4.87 -11.78 12.57
CA LEU A 134 3.78 -11.67 13.54
C LEU A 134 2.44 -12.19 13.03
N LEU A 135 2.16 -12.06 11.74
CA LEU A 135 0.86 -12.44 11.14
C LEU A 135 0.95 -13.66 10.23
N GLY A 136 2.12 -13.95 9.67
CA GLY A 136 2.33 -15.10 8.78
C GLY A 136 2.64 -16.40 9.52
N GLY A 137 2.93 -16.34 10.84
CA GLY A 137 3.20 -17.53 11.65
C GLY A 137 4.36 -18.37 11.13
N GLY A 138 5.39 -17.77 10.58
CA GLY A 138 6.56 -18.46 9.99
C GLY A 138 6.31 -19.18 8.67
N LYS A 139 5.11 -19.08 8.10
CA LYS A 139 4.75 -19.73 6.82
C LYS A 139 5.00 -18.86 5.61
N VAL A 140 5.19 -17.57 5.80
CA VAL A 140 5.45 -16.61 4.74
C VAL A 140 6.83 -16.03 4.97
N LEU A 141 7.76 -16.31 4.05
CA LEU A 141 9.11 -15.78 4.10
C LEU A 141 9.22 -14.68 3.04
N LEU A 142 9.44 -13.46 3.48
CA LEU A 142 9.81 -12.33 2.63
C LEU A 142 11.34 -12.21 2.62
N ILE A 143 11.87 -11.48 1.65
CA ILE A 143 13.32 -11.26 1.59
C ILE A 143 13.86 -10.56 2.85
N GLY A 144 13.05 -9.67 3.45
CA GLY A 144 13.34 -9.04 4.73
C GLY A 144 13.54 -10.03 5.88
N ASN A 145 12.73 -11.12 5.93
CA ASN A 145 12.88 -12.18 6.93
C ASN A 145 14.21 -12.94 6.74
N VAL A 146 14.57 -13.25 5.50
CA VAL A 146 15.82 -13.97 5.20
C VAL A 146 17.04 -13.14 5.63
N ILE A 147 17.01 -11.84 5.35
CA ILE A 147 18.07 -10.91 5.77
C ILE A 147 18.13 -10.80 7.29
N GLU A 148 16.97 -10.65 7.94
CA GLU A 148 16.88 -10.58 9.40
C GLU A 148 17.41 -11.86 10.05
N GLN A 149 17.03 -13.04 9.57
CA GLN A 149 17.52 -14.33 10.06
C GLN A 149 19.02 -14.46 9.92
N ALA A 150 19.61 -14.08 8.77
CA ALA A 150 21.05 -14.10 8.56
C ALA A 150 21.81 -13.25 9.58
N PHE A 151 21.30 -12.06 9.94
CA PHE A 151 21.92 -11.19 10.92
C PHE A 151 21.67 -11.61 12.38
N MET A 152 20.43 -11.94 12.72
CA MET A 152 19.99 -12.08 14.11
C MET A 152 20.03 -13.52 14.63
N GLN A 153 19.80 -14.50 13.75
CA GLN A 153 19.73 -15.91 14.16
C GLN A 153 20.99 -16.68 13.80
N GLU A 154 21.50 -16.50 12.57
CA GLU A 154 22.67 -17.22 12.07
C GLU A 154 23.98 -16.50 12.40
N TYR A 155 23.92 -15.22 12.82
CA TYR A 155 25.09 -14.35 13.05
C TYR A 155 26.04 -14.30 11.85
N ASN A 156 25.51 -14.55 10.64
CA ASN A 156 26.27 -14.57 9.40
C ASN A 156 26.23 -13.19 8.71
N TRP A 157 27.08 -12.30 9.18
CA TRP A 157 27.17 -10.92 8.71
C TRP A 157 27.51 -10.84 7.21
N ASN A 158 28.30 -11.79 6.69
CA ASN A 158 28.67 -11.83 5.28
C ASN A 158 27.46 -12.14 4.39
N LEU A 159 26.65 -13.12 4.79
CA LEU A 159 25.43 -13.47 4.06
C LEU A 159 24.39 -12.35 4.16
N GLY A 160 24.14 -11.83 5.37
CA GLY A 160 23.16 -10.75 5.58
C GLY A 160 23.50 -9.49 4.79
N SER A 161 24.76 -9.05 4.81
CA SER A 161 25.23 -7.90 4.04
C SER A 161 25.17 -8.15 2.54
N GLY A 162 25.57 -9.34 2.07
CA GLY A 162 25.47 -9.72 0.66
C GLY A 162 24.04 -9.66 0.15
N LEU A 163 23.10 -10.26 0.86
CA LEU A 163 21.66 -10.23 0.52
C LEU A 163 21.10 -8.79 0.53
N SER A 164 21.50 -7.98 1.49
CA SER A 164 21.07 -6.57 1.58
C SER A 164 21.55 -5.76 0.39
N VAL A 165 22.79 -5.95 -0.07
CA VAL A 165 23.35 -5.29 -1.26
C VAL A 165 22.60 -5.74 -2.52
N VAL A 166 22.36 -7.04 -2.68
CA VAL A 166 21.58 -7.57 -3.82
C VAL A 166 20.19 -6.98 -3.86
N LEU A 167 19.51 -6.95 -2.69
CA LEU A 167 18.18 -6.34 -2.57
C LEU A 167 18.21 -4.85 -2.92
N MET A 168 19.21 -4.11 -2.43
CA MET A 168 19.38 -2.68 -2.74
C MET A 168 19.54 -2.44 -4.23
N VAL A 169 20.38 -3.19 -4.91
CA VAL A 169 20.57 -3.11 -6.36
C VAL A 169 19.28 -3.42 -7.12
N PHE A 170 18.56 -4.48 -6.69
CA PHE A 170 17.27 -4.85 -7.27
C PHE A 170 16.23 -3.75 -7.10
N VAL A 171 16.13 -3.14 -5.91
CA VAL A 171 15.21 -2.04 -5.62
C VAL A 171 15.53 -0.82 -6.49
N ILE A 172 16.81 -0.41 -6.56
CA ILE A 172 17.22 0.75 -7.36
C ILE A 172 16.92 0.50 -8.85
N ALA A 173 17.24 -0.68 -9.37
CA ALA A 173 16.95 -1.04 -10.75
C ALA A 173 15.44 -1.02 -11.04
N SER A 174 14.64 -1.60 -10.13
CA SER A 174 13.17 -1.61 -10.25
C SER A 174 12.58 -0.20 -10.24
N MET A 175 13.06 0.66 -9.34
CA MET A 175 12.62 2.07 -9.27
C MET A 175 13.00 2.85 -10.52
N ALA A 176 14.22 2.65 -11.05
CA ALA A 176 14.66 3.29 -12.29
C ALA A 176 13.79 2.89 -13.47
N LEU A 177 13.48 1.59 -13.61
CA LEU A 177 12.59 1.08 -14.65
C LEU A 177 11.16 1.64 -14.52
N MET A 178 10.62 1.70 -13.32
CA MET A 178 9.28 2.23 -13.08
C MET A 178 9.21 3.74 -13.37
N ASN A 179 10.24 4.52 -13.01
CA ASN A 179 10.32 5.94 -13.34
C ASN A 179 10.44 6.17 -14.84
N ALA A 180 11.25 5.38 -15.56
CA ALA A 180 11.39 5.50 -17.01
C ALA A 180 10.05 5.30 -17.75
N HIS A 181 9.20 4.36 -17.28
CA HIS A 181 7.87 4.15 -17.86
C HIS A 181 6.81 5.14 -17.32
N GLY A 182 7.06 5.77 -16.18
CA GLY A 182 6.17 6.79 -15.59
C GLY A 182 6.23 8.14 -16.30
N ASP A 183 7.39 8.51 -16.83
CA ASP A 183 7.58 9.76 -17.58
C ASP A 183 6.96 9.71 -18.99
N GLU A 184 6.84 8.55 -19.61
CA GLU A 184 6.21 8.41 -20.94
C GLU A 184 4.68 8.66 -20.89
N GLY A 185 4.04 8.57 -19.70
CA GLY A 185 2.61 8.86 -19.50
C GLY A 185 2.27 10.31 -19.23
N GLY A 186 3.26 11.15 -18.92
CA GLY A 186 3.12 12.58 -18.69
C GLY A 186 3.57 13.35 -19.92
N GLY A 187 2.77 13.33 -20.99
CA GLY A 187 3.07 14.06 -22.22
C GLY A 187 3.51 15.49 -21.93
N THR A 188 4.69 15.83 -22.44
CA THR A 188 5.22 17.18 -22.56
C THR A 188 4.20 18.07 -23.25
N PHE A 189 3.40 18.79 -22.47
CA PHE A 189 2.77 20.00 -22.97
C PHE A 189 3.74 21.16 -22.66
N THR A 190 4.64 21.42 -23.61
CA THR A 190 5.31 22.71 -23.77
C THR A 190 4.32 23.70 -24.33
#